data_4465689ce49ccdeb806265925cdfb4da
#
_entry.id   4465689ce49ccdeb806265925cdfb4da
#
_cell.length_a   1.000
_cell.length_b   1.000
_cell.length_c   1.000
_cell.angle_alpha   90.00
_cell.angle_beta   90.00
_cell.angle_gamma   90.00
#
_symmetry.space_group_name_H-M   'P 1'
#
loop_
_entity.id
_entity.type
_entity.pdbx_description
1 polymer ?
#
loop_
_entity_poly.entity_id
_entity_poly.type
_entity_poly.pdbx_seq_one_letter_code
_entity_poly.pdbx_strand_id
1 'polypeptide(L)'
;MNSRSSAINGRYQNPDSDPRGPYLFSDVTSPFERPSLQYEWFGHYPPQGRSWRYSRERAAILEAEGRIALSSSGRPLLKRYLSEVESNTNVIENTTTSSQLDVIVRTAMKAIASEIAKNPRCLRDIEWRDLERVMREVFELLGFTTELTRSGKDGGFDIRLESKEHGETHVFLVEIKHWLASGKKPGSNVLSSLVDVVAKVGGKTKGILLSSSGFTRDILNGRTEIEQHTVRIAGRNKIVSLCQNYLESVEGVWTPTTSLSEMLLEGSD
;
A
#
# COMPACT_ATOMS: atom_id res chain seq x y z
N MET A 1 9.45 -27.74 10.45
CA MET A 1 10.45 -26.88 11.09
C MET A 1 11.22 -26.11 10.04
N ASN A 2 11.13 -24.80 10.08
CA ASN A 2 11.24 -23.86 8.95
C ASN A 2 12.68 -23.57 8.47
N SER A 3 13.05 -24.08 7.30
CA SER A 3 14.30 -23.72 6.59
C SER A 3 14.36 -22.24 6.11
N ARG A 4 13.26 -21.52 6.09
CA ARG A 4 13.21 -20.08 5.74
C ARG A 4 13.64 -19.15 6.86
N SER A 5 13.39 -19.49 8.12
CA SER A 5 13.80 -18.68 9.29
C SER A 5 15.32 -18.67 9.49
N SER A 6 15.97 -19.79 9.25
CA SER A 6 17.43 -19.95 9.36
C SER A 6 18.20 -19.11 8.33
N ALA A 7 17.67 -18.98 7.10
CA ALA A 7 18.34 -18.22 6.03
C ALA A 7 18.22 -16.69 6.20
N ILE A 8 17.21 -16.21 6.94
CA ILE A 8 17.03 -14.79 7.25
C ILE A 8 17.97 -14.37 8.37
N ASN A 9 18.13 -15.19 9.41
CA ASN A 9 18.99 -14.89 10.56
C ASN A 9 20.48 -14.78 10.20
N GLY A 10 20.96 -15.50 9.20
CA GLY A 10 22.37 -15.46 8.76
C GLY A 10 22.82 -14.13 8.13
N ARG A 11 21.89 -13.23 7.79
CA ARG A 11 22.20 -11.91 7.21
C ARG A 11 22.30 -10.79 8.26
N TYR A 12 21.76 -11.01 9.46
CA TYR A 12 21.77 -10.03 10.54
C TYR A 12 23.02 -10.24 11.40
N GLN A 13 23.77 -9.18 11.62
CA GLN A 13 25.01 -9.20 12.40
C GLN A 13 24.98 -8.10 13.46
N ASN A 14 25.76 -8.26 14.50
CA ASN A 14 25.92 -7.25 15.57
C ASN A 14 27.40 -6.95 15.82
N PRO A 15 28.10 -6.32 14.84
CA PRO A 15 29.56 -6.14 14.92
C PRO A 15 30.00 -5.12 15.96
N ASP A 16 29.11 -4.21 16.36
CA ASP A 16 29.35 -3.14 17.34
C ASP A 16 28.72 -3.42 18.71
N SER A 17 28.22 -4.64 18.92
CA SER A 17 27.55 -5.06 20.17
C SER A 17 26.38 -4.14 20.56
N ASP A 18 25.62 -3.65 19.57
CA ASP A 18 24.45 -2.80 19.79
C ASP A 18 23.45 -3.51 20.73
N PRO A 19 23.02 -2.88 21.83
CA PRO A 19 22.15 -3.53 22.83
C PRO A 19 20.77 -3.92 22.28
N ARG A 20 20.35 -3.38 21.13
CA ARG A 20 19.11 -3.73 20.45
C ARG A 20 19.20 -5.03 19.64
N GLY A 21 20.41 -5.63 19.55
CA GLY A 21 20.65 -6.91 18.91
C GLY A 21 21.10 -6.82 17.45
N PRO A 22 21.06 -7.96 16.73
CA PRO A 22 21.53 -8.04 15.35
C PRO A 22 20.73 -7.16 14.40
N TYR A 23 21.39 -6.55 13.43
CA TYR A 23 20.80 -5.67 12.45
C TYR A 23 21.38 -5.88 11.05
N LEU A 24 20.67 -5.36 10.04
CA LEU A 24 21.17 -5.19 8.69
C LEU A 24 21.23 -3.70 8.30
N PHE A 25 22.14 -3.32 7.43
CA PHE A 25 22.16 -2.00 6.84
C PHE A 25 21.13 -1.84 5.71
N SER A 26 20.41 -0.74 5.73
CA SER A 26 19.44 -0.35 4.70
C SER A 26 19.78 1.02 4.13
N ASP A 27 19.61 1.18 2.82
CA ASP A 27 19.72 2.46 2.13
C ASP A 27 18.68 3.47 2.66
N VAL A 28 19.13 4.68 2.91
CA VAL A 28 18.32 5.80 3.40
C VAL A 28 17.84 6.74 2.29
N THR A 29 18.03 6.37 1.02
CA THR A 29 17.59 7.16 -0.14
C THR A 29 16.29 6.65 -0.75
N SER A 30 15.53 7.55 -1.37
CA SER A 30 14.32 7.29 -2.15
C SER A 30 14.62 7.43 -3.65
N PRO A 31 14.01 6.64 -4.54
CA PRO A 31 14.21 6.74 -5.97
C PRO A 31 13.56 7.97 -6.62
N PHE A 32 12.91 8.82 -5.84
CA PHE A 32 12.24 10.03 -6.35
C PHE A 32 12.87 11.28 -5.79
N GLU A 33 13.09 12.29 -6.64
CA GLU A 33 13.52 13.61 -6.21
C GLU A 33 12.39 14.37 -5.50
N ARG A 34 12.71 14.85 -4.27
CA ARG A 34 11.86 15.72 -3.46
C ARG A 34 12.69 16.88 -2.96
N PRO A 35 12.44 18.13 -3.38
CA PRO A 35 13.27 19.28 -2.99
C PRO A 35 13.45 19.45 -1.47
N SER A 36 12.41 19.18 -0.68
CA SER A 36 12.45 19.26 0.79
C SER A 36 13.35 18.20 1.46
N LEU A 37 13.70 17.13 0.72
CA LEU A 37 14.54 16.03 1.20
C LEU A 37 15.92 16.02 0.52
N GLN A 38 16.31 17.14 -0.12
CA GLN A 38 17.61 17.40 -0.71
C GLN A 38 18.41 18.26 0.27
N TYR A 39 19.10 17.64 1.21
CA TYR A 39 19.91 18.32 2.21
C TYR A 39 21.19 17.55 2.48
N GLU A 40 22.17 18.24 3.03
CA GLU A 40 23.42 17.62 3.43
C GLU A 40 23.23 16.80 4.71
N TRP A 41 23.67 15.50 4.66
CA TRP A 41 23.64 14.57 5.78
C TRP A 41 24.97 13.83 5.88
N PHE A 42 25.71 14.02 6.97
CA PHE A 42 27.07 13.54 7.15
C PHE A 42 28.03 13.94 6.01
N GLY A 43 27.96 15.17 5.54
CA GLY A 43 28.79 15.65 4.42
C GLY A 43 28.38 15.14 3.04
N HIS A 44 27.24 14.45 2.92
CA HIS A 44 26.74 13.93 1.66
C HIS A 44 25.37 14.47 1.32
N TYR A 45 25.13 14.69 0.02
CA TYR A 45 23.81 14.87 -0.56
C TYR A 45 23.30 13.56 -1.14
N PRO A 46 21.99 13.35 -1.29
CA PRO A 46 21.47 12.18 -1.98
C PRO A 46 21.99 12.14 -3.43
N PRO A 47 22.17 10.96 -4.02
CA PRO A 47 22.56 10.84 -5.41
C PRO A 47 21.61 11.56 -6.36
N GLN A 48 22.08 11.97 -7.53
CA GLN A 48 21.27 12.61 -8.55
C GLN A 48 20.04 11.77 -8.90
N GLY A 49 18.86 12.38 -9.02
CA GLY A 49 17.58 11.71 -9.25
C GLY A 49 16.97 11.04 -8.01
N ARG A 50 17.61 11.19 -6.83
CA ARG A 50 17.17 10.60 -5.56
C ARG A 50 17.04 11.67 -4.49
N SER A 51 16.37 11.35 -3.39
CA SER A 51 16.30 12.17 -2.18
C SER A 51 16.49 11.33 -0.94
N TRP A 52 16.71 11.93 0.22
CA TRP A 52 16.64 11.19 1.47
C TRP A 52 15.21 10.70 1.71
N ARG A 53 15.05 9.61 2.48
CA ARG A 53 13.74 9.08 2.90
C ARG A 53 13.16 9.84 4.09
N TYR A 54 14.01 10.58 4.80
CA TYR A 54 13.68 11.20 6.09
C TYR A 54 13.83 12.71 6.00
N SER A 55 12.99 13.45 6.73
CA SER A 55 13.19 14.89 6.95
C SER A 55 14.41 15.11 7.86
N ARG A 56 14.92 16.35 7.91
CA ARG A 56 16.05 16.72 8.80
C ARG A 56 15.76 16.39 10.26
N GLU A 57 14.53 16.66 10.70
CA GLU A 57 14.10 16.40 12.08
C GLU A 57 14.11 14.90 12.37
N ARG A 58 13.59 14.10 11.45
CA ARG A 58 13.58 12.64 11.61
C ARG A 58 14.97 12.03 11.50
N ALA A 59 15.83 12.56 10.64
CA ALA A 59 17.23 12.16 10.53
C ALA A 59 17.96 12.40 11.85
N ALA A 60 17.81 13.58 12.47
CA ALA A 60 18.42 13.93 13.77
C ALA A 60 17.94 12.97 14.89
N ILE A 61 16.67 12.57 14.90
CA ILE A 61 16.15 11.58 15.84
C ILE A 61 16.84 10.23 15.65
N LEU A 62 16.96 9.74 14.40
CA LEU A 62 17.62 8.48 14.10
C LEU A 62 19.10 8.47 14.46
N GLU A 63 19.78 9.63 14.32
CA GLU A 63 21.16 9.82 14.79
C GLU A 63 21.24 9.74 16.31
N ALA A 64 20.40 10.49 17.02
CA ALA A 64 20.36 10.49 18.49
C ALA A 64 20.03 9.10 19.06
N GLU A 65 19.20 8.33 18.36
CA GLU A 65 18.91 6.93 18.68
C GLU A 65 20.08 5.98 18.34
N GLY A 66 21.18 6.44 17.74
CA GLY A 66 22.30 5.60 17.30
C GLY A 66 21.92 4.60 16.21
N ARG A 67 20.89 4.91 15.42
CA ARG A 67 20.37 4.03 14.35
C ARG A 67 21.02 4.28 13.00
N ILE A 68 21.85 5.30 12.88
CA ILE A 68 22.59 5.62 11.68
C ILE A 68 24.04 5.16 11.84
N ALA A 69 24.51 4.40 10.86
CA ALA A 69 25.91 4.07 10.69
C ALA A 69 26.43 4.64 9.39
N LEU A 70 27.73 4.81 9.28
CA LEU A 70 28.37 5.28 8.06
C LEU A 70 28.96 4.10 7.28
N SER A 71 28.75 4.06 5.98
CA SER A 71 29.41 3.11 5.08
C SER A 71 30.92 3.41 5.01
N SER A 72 31.69 2.55 4.36
CA SER A 72 33.11 2.79 4.08
C SER A 72 33.40 4.09 3.30
N SER A 73 32.40 4.58 2.55
CA SER A 73 32.44 5.86 1.82
C SER A 73 31.91 7.04 2.61
N GLY A 74 31.58 6.88 3.90
CA GLY A 74 31.01 7.92 4.76
C GLY A 74 29.51 8.18 4.58
N ARG A 75 28.82 7.45 3.70
CA ARG A 75 27.38 7.65 3.46
C ARG A 75 26.54 7.06 4.60
N PRO A 76 25.45 7.75 5.01
CA PRO A 76 24.56 7.25 6.05
C PRO A 76 23.82 5.98 5.60
N LEU A 77 23.70 5.03 6.51
CA LEU A 77 22.95 3.77 6.40
C LEU A 77 22.11 3.60 7.66
N LEU A 78 20.90 3.06 7.52
CA LEU A 78 20.01 2.77 8.64
C LEU A 78 20.24 1.35 9.15
N LYS A 79 20.44 1.19 10.47
CA LYS A 79 20.39 -0.09 11.16
C LYS A 79 18.93 -0.56 11.27
N ARG A 80 18.59 -1.69 10.63
CA ARG A 80 17.31 -2.39 10.75
C ARG A 80 17.49 -3.63 11.60
N TYR A 81 16.95 -3.63 12.80
CA TYR A 81 17.14 -4.71 13.78
C TYR A 81 16.29 -5.93 13.45
N LEU A 82 16.83 -7.11 13.73
CA LEU A 82 16.14 -8.39 13.57
C LEU A 82 14.86 -8.44 14.44
N SER A 83 14.93 -7.92 15.66
CA SER A 83 13.81 -7.83 16.59
C SER A 83 12.63 -7.04 16.02
N GLU A 84 12.87 -6.02 15.19
CA GLU A 84 11.81 -5.24 14.52
C GLU A 84 11.12 -6.06 13.42
N VAL A 85 11.82 -7.00 12.80
CA VAL A 85 11.26 -7.89 11.79
C VAL A 85 10.50 -9.04 12.43
N GLU A 86 11.01 -9.59 13.52
CA GLU A 86 10.37 -10.66 14.29
C GLU A 86 9.13 -10.14 15.02
N SER A 87 9.17 -8.94 15.58
CA SER A 87 7.99 -8.28 16.16
C SER A 87 6.87 -8.10 15.13
N ASN A 88 7.21 -7.78 13.87
CA ASN A 88 6.23 -7.70 12.78
C ASN A 88 5.71 -9.06 12.30
N THR A 89 6.40 -10.16 12.62
CA THR A 89 5.98 -11.52 12.25
C THR A 89 5.16 -12.18 13.37
N ASN A 90 5.46 -11.87 14.64
CA ASN A 90 4.76 -12.42 15.81
C ASN A 90 3.43 -11.72 16.13
N VAL A 91 3.15 -10.56 15.50
CA VAL A 91 1.87 -9.85 15.63
C VAL A 91 0.72 -10.58 14.91
N ILE A 92 1.02 -11.64 14.14
CA ILE A 92 -0.01 -12.45 13.46
C ILE A 92 -0.64 -13.52 14.39
N GLU A 93 -0.06 -13.82 15.55
CA GLU A 93 -0.55 -14.90 16.43
C GLU A 93 -1.17 -14.49 17.77
N ASN A 94 -1.19 -13.21 18.13
CA ASN A 94 -1.85 -12.77 19.36
C ASN A 94 -2.95 -11.75 19.10
N THR A 95 -4.15 -12.26 18.84
CA THR A 95 -5.41 -11.57 19.08
C THR A 95 -5.46 -11.05 20.52
N THR A 96 -5.45 -9.75 20.66
CA THR A 96 -5.97 -8.93 21.75
C THR A 96 -4.94 -7.90 22.24
N THR A 97 -4.72 -6.92 21.46
CA THR A 97 -4.56 -5.49 21.78
C THR A 97 -4.05 -4.80 20.52
N SER A 98 -4.96 -4.29 19.72
CA SER A 98 -4.64 -3.28 18.69
C SER A 98 -3.78 -2.24 19.37
N SER A 99 -2.53 -2.03 18.96
CA SER A 99 -1.67 -1.04 19.57
C SER A 99 -2.37 0.32 19.48
N GLN A 100 -2.16 1.20 20.45
CA GLN A 100 -2.73 2.56 20.38
C GLN A 100 -2.41 3.25 19.05
N LEU A 101 -1.25 2.92 18.47
CA LEU A 101 -0.84 3.41 17.16
C LEU A 101 -1.74 2.89 16.03
N ASP A 102 -2.12 1.60 16.05
CA ASP A 102 -3.02 1.04 15.04
C ASP A 102 -4.41 1.68 15.13
N VAL A 103 -4.89 1.94 16.35
CA VAL A 103 -6.16 2.66 16.57
C VAL A 103 -6.07 4.08 15.99
N ILE A 104 -4.98 4.81 16.25
CA ILE A 104 -4.77 6.16 15.71
C ILE A 104 -4.72 6.14 14.18
N VAL A 105 -3.96 5.22 13.59
CA VAL A 105 -3.85 5.09 12.13
C VAL A 105 -5.20 4.75 11.51
N ARG A 106 -5.94 3.78 12.05
CA ARG A 106 -7.28 3.44 11.57
C ARG A 106 -8.25 4.61 11.72
N THR A 107 -8.21 5.33 12.82
CA THR A 107 -9.04 6.53 13.03
C THR A 107 -8.73 7.61 11.99
N ALA A 108 -7.46 7.84 11.68
CA ALA A 108 -7.05 8.78 10.63
C ALA A 108 -7.56 8.32 9.25
N MET A 109 -7.42 7.04 8.90
CA MET A 109 -7.91 6.50 7.63
C MET A 109 -9.44 6.62 7.50
N LYS A 110 -10.16 6.40 8.59
CA LYS A 110 -11.63 6.61 8.67
C LYS A 110 -12.02 8.07 8.43
N ALA A 111 -11.30 9.01 9.05
CA ALA A 111 -11.55 10.44 8.84
C ALA A 111 -11.30 10.86 7.38
N ILE A 112 -10.23 10.34 6.75
CA ILE A 112 -9.93 10.60 5.34
C ILE A 112 -11.02 9.99 4.43
N ALA A 113 -11.45 8.75 4.69
CA ALA A 113 -12.56 8.14 3.93
C ALA A 113 -13.84 8.98 4.01
N SER A 114 -14.17 9.47 5.23
CA SER A 114 -15.31 10.37 5.43
C SER A 114 -15.18 11.67 4.66
N GLU A 115 -13.97 12.25 4.61
CA GLU A 115 -13.74 13.48 3.84
C GLU A 115 -13.84 13.22 2.34
N ILE A 116 -13.30 12.12 1.81
CA ILE A 116 -13.45 11.73 0.41
C ILE A 116 -14.93 11.61 0.01
N ALA A 117 -15.74 10.98 0.86
CA ALA A 117 -17.16 10.80 0.61
C ALA A 117 -17.94 12.12 0.54
N LYS A 118 -17.61 13.07 1.42
CA LYS A 118 -18.27 14.39 1.53
C LYS A 118 -17.72 15.41 0.55
N ASN A 119 -16.41 15.39 0.32
CA ASN A 119 -15.69 16.35 -0.50
C ASN A 119 -14.68 15.64 -1.42
N PRO A 120 -15.12 15.06 -2.54
CA PRO A 120 -14.24 14.30 -3.46
C PRO A 120 -13.06 15.10 -4.03
N ARG A 121 -13.05 16.44 -3.89
CA ARG A 121 -11.94 17.28 -4.34
C ARG A 121 -10.68 17.07 -3.50
N CYS A 122 -10.82 16.67 -2.24
CA CYS A 122 -9.70 16.38 -1.32
C CYS A 122 -8.79 15.26 -1.82
N LEU A 123 -9.27 14.39 -2.73
CA LEU A 123 -8.43 13.36 -3.36
C LEU A 123 -7.16 13.91 -4.00
N ARG A 124 -7.14 15.19 -4.42
CA ARG A 124 -5.93 15.81 -5.00
C ARG A 124 -4.80 15.97 -4.00
N ASP A 125 -5.14 16.13 -2.72
CA ASP A 125 -4.22 16.48 -1.64
C ASP A 125 -3.76 15.23 -0.85
N ILE A 126 -4.36 14.06 -1.15
CA ILE A 126 -4.03 12.80 -0.50
C ILE A 126 -2.80 12.18 -1.18
N GLU A 127 -1.87 11.66 -0.39
CA GLU A 127 -0.76 10.87 -0.91
C GLU A 127 -1.24 9.48 -1.36
N TRP A 128 -0.59 8.93 -2.41
CA TRP A 128 -0.97 7.64 -3.00
C TRP A 128 -0.97 6.48 -1.99
N ARG A 129 0.00 6.46 -1.07
CA ARG A 129 0.07 5.45 0.01
C ARG A 129 -1.05 5.56 1.02
N ASP A 130 -1.48 6.78 1.30
CA ASP A 130 -2.58 7.00 2.24
C ASP A 130 -3.91 6.62 1.59
N LEU A 131 -4.07 6.84 0.27
CA LEU A 131 -5.24 6.33 -0.44
C LEU A 131 -5.30 4.79 -0.44
N GLU A 132 -4.18 4.07 -0.64
CA GLU A 132 -4.14 2.62 -0.52
C GLU A 132 -4.60 2.14 0.87
N ARG A 133 -4.11 2.80 1.93
CA ARG A 133 -4.50 2.48 3.31
C ARG A 133 -5.96 2.79 3.60
N VAL A 134 -6.45 3.93 3.10
CA VAL A 134 -7.87 4.31 3.21
C VAL A 134 -8.73 3.27 2.51
N MET A 135 -8.39 2.89 1.29
CA MET A 135 -9.16 1.88 0.56
C MET A 135 -9.15 0.53 1.25
N ARG A 136 -8.03 0.12 1.83
CA ARG A 136 -7.99 -1.10 2.66
C ARG A 136 -8.97 -1.03 3.84
N GLU A 137 -8.96 0.07 4.60
CA GLU A 137 -9.87 0.26 5.73
C GLU A 137 -11.34 0.25 5.27
N VAL A 138 -11.63 0.90 4.14
CA VAL A 138 -12.97 0.89 3.52
C VAL A 138 -13.40 -0.53 3.18
N PHE A 139 -12.56 -1.32 2.50
CA PHE A 139 -12.88 -2.69 2.14
C PHE A 139 -13.07 -3.60 3.36
N GLU A 140 -12.22 -3.45 4.40
CA GLU A 140 -12.38 -4.21 5.64
C GLU A 140 -13.73 -3.96 6.31
N LEU A 141 -14.16 -2.70 6.40
CA LEU A 141 -15.44 -2.37 7.01
C LEU A 141 -16.64 -2.81 6.15
N LEU A 142 -16.49 -2.78 4.83
CA LEU A 142 -17.53 -3.28 3.92
C LEU A 142 -17.66 -4.81 3.96
N GLY A 143 -16.76 -5.52 4.64
CA GLY A 143 -16.86 -6.96 4.89
C GLY A 143 -15.87 -7.83 4.14
N PHE A 144 -14.91 -7.26 3.40
CA PHE A 144 -13.82 -8.02 2.79
C PHE A 144 -12.72 -8.35 3.80
N THR A 145 -12.11 -9.51 3.65
CA THR A 145 -10.79 -9.79 4.24
C THR A 145 -9.75 -9.16 3.32
N THR A 146 -8.83 -8.35 3.88
CA THR A 146 -7.87 -7.58 3.10
C THR A 146 -6.43 -7.93 3.45
N GLU A 147 -5.56 -7.93 2.44
CA GLU A 147 -4.12 -8.00 2.60
C GLU A 147 -3.47 -6.91 1.76
N LEU A 148 -2.72 -6.00 2.42
CA LEU A 148 -1.99 -4.94 1.74
C LEU A 148 -0.60 -5.44 1.34
N THR A 149 -0.22 -5.27 0.07
CA THR A 149 1.12 -5.64 -0.39
C THR A 149 2.18 -4.72 0.20
N ARG A 150 3.33 -5.31 0.57
CA ARG A 150 4.46 -4.53 1.10
C ARG A 150 5.16 -3.77 -0.02
N SER A 151 5.53 -2.50 0.26
CA SER A 151 6.39 -1.72 -0.63
C SER A 151 7.67 -2.49 -0.99
N GLY A 152 7.94 -2.65 -2.29
CA GLY A 152 9.21 -3.19 -2.78
C GLY A 152 9.21 -4.69 -3.09
N LYS A 153 8.09 -5.39 -2.92
CA LYS A 153 7.81 -6.66 -3.59
C LYS A 153 6.58 -6.41 -4.45
N ASP A 154 6.82 -5.92 -5.65
CA ASP A 154 5.77 -5.61 -6.60
C ASP A 154 5.13 -6.91 -7.09
N GLY A 155 4.15 -7.38 -6.31
CA GLY A 155 3.26 -8.45 -6.75
C GLY A 155 2.38 -7.99 -7.92
N GLY A 156 2.48 -6.71 -8.31
CA GLY A 156 1.72 -6.08 -9.38
C GLY A 156 0.28 -5.76 -8.99
N PHE A 157 0.01 -5.66 -7.68
CA PHE A 157 -1.24 -5.16 -7.10
C PHE A 157 -0.99 -4.59 -5.70
N ASP A 158 -1.86 -3.72 -5.22
CA ASP A 158 -1.73 -3.03 -3.94
C ASP A 158 -2.49 -3.72 -2.82
N ILE A 159 -3.70 -4.22 -3.09
CA ILE A 159 -4.57 -4.86 -2.10
C ILE A 159 -5.12 -6.18 -2.66
N ARG A 160 -5.03 -7.24 -1.85
CA ARG A 160 -5.75 -8.49 -2.09
C ARG A 160 -7.01 -8.50 -1.23
N LEU A 161 -8.16 -8.74 -1.87
CA LEU A 161 -9.45 -8.84 -1.20
C LEU A 161 -9.98 -10.27 -1.31
N GLU A 162 -10.62 -10.74 -0.25
CA GLU A 162 -11.40 -11.96 -0.25
C GLU A 162 -12.80 -11.69 0.30
N SER A 163 -13.82 -12.23 -0.35
CA SER A 163 -15.16 -12.36 0.19
C SER A 163 -15.61 -13.84 0.18
N LYS A 164 -16.40 -14.22 1.18
CA LYS A 164 -17.02 -15.54 1.26
C LYS A 164 -18.51 -15.38 1.08
N GLU A 165 -19.02 -15.84 -0.06
CA GLU A 165 -20.42 -15.70 -0.44
C GLU A 165 -20.97 -17.06 -0.91
N HIS A 166 -22.08 -17.48 -0.35
CA HIS A 166 -22.76 -18.75 -0.69
C HIS A 166 -21.85 -20.00 -0.64
N GLY A 167 -20.84 -19.99 0.25
CA GLY A 167 -19.86 -21.07 0.38
C GLY A 167 -18.70 -21.03 -0.62
N GLU A 168 -18.68 -20.03 -1.52
CA GLU A 168 -17.57 -19.78 -2.43
C GLU A 168 -16.68 -18.64 -1.92
N THR A 169 -15.39 -18.74 -2.21
CA THR A 169 -14.42 -17.66 -1.95
C THR A 169 -14.14 -16.92 -3.24
N HIS A 170 -14.41 -15.62 -3.24
CA HIS A 170 -14.09 -14.72 -4.33
C HIS A 170 -12.82 -13.94 -3.96
N VAL A 171 -11.87 -13.89 -4.88
CA VAL A 171 -10.58 -13.19 -4.71
C VAL A 171 -10.47 -12.07 -5.73
N PHE A 172 -10.09 -10.88 -5.26
CA PHE A 172 -9.83 -9.72 -6.12
C PHE A 172 -8.45 -9.16 -5.84
N LEU A 173 -7.72 -8.82 -6.90
CA LEU A 173 -6.45 -8.10 -6.84
C LEU A 173 -6.70 -6.67 -7.28
N VAL A 174 -6.51 -5.73 -6.35
CA VAL A 174 -6.78 -4.32 -6.60
C VAL A 174 -5.46 -3.59 -6.80
N GLU A 175 -5.33 -2.92 -7.93
CA GLU A 175 -4.24 -1.99 -8.24
C GLU A 175 -4.81 -0.56 -8.23
N ILE A 176 -4.18 0.35 -7.49
CA ILE A 176 -4.63 1.74 -7.32
C ILE A 176 -3.65 2.69 -7.99
N LYS A 177 -4.10 3.45 -8.96
CA LYS A 177 -3.32 4.50 -9.61
C LYS A 177 -3.82 5.88 -9.21
N HIS A 178 -3.15 6.44 -8.21
CA HIS A 178 -3.49 7.76 -7.69
C HIS A 178 -2.59 8.84 -8.30
N TRP A 179 -2.89 9.23 -9.54
CA TRP A 179 -2.11 10.20 -10.31
C TRP A 179 -2.85 11.52 -10.56
N LEU A 180 -3.87 11.81 -9.74
CA LEU A 180 -4.73 12.98 -9.91
C LEU A 180 -3.95 14.30 -9.91
N ALA A 181 -2.99 14.45 -9.00
CA ALA A 181 -2.17 15.67 -8.90
C ALA A 181 -1.27 15.87 -10.14
N SER A 182 -0.74 14.77 -10.72
CA SER A 182 0.12 14.84 -11.89
C SER A 182 -0.63 14.90 -13.23
N GLY A 183 -1.94 14.65 -13.22
CA GLY A 183 -2.76 14.54 -14.43
C GLY A 183 -2.47 13.32 -15.31
N LYS A 184 -1.53 12.45 -14.93
CA LYS A 184 -1.25 11.20 -15.64
C LYS A 184 -2.44 10.25 -15.53
N LYS A 185 -2.60 9.40 -16.54
CA LYS A 185 -3.65 8.37 -16.59
C LYS A 185 -3.01 7.01 -16.86
N PRO A 186 -3.45 5.92 -16.21
CA PRO A 186 -3.00 4.58 -16.56
C PRO A 186 -3.40 4.22 -17.99
N GLY A 187 -2.47 3.61 -18.71
CA GLY A 187 -2.60 3.12 -20.08
C GLY A 187 -2.53 1.59 -20.14
N SER A 188 -2.56 1.05 -21.37
CA SER A 188 -2.60 -0.40 -21.65
C SER A 188 -1.52 -1.19 -20.93
N ASN A 189 -0.32 -0.62 -20.77
CA ASN A 189 0.79 -1.28 -20.06
C ASN A 189 0.47 -1.59 -18.60
N VAL A 190 -0.25 -0.68 -17.90
CA VAL A 190 -0.68 -0.91 -16.50
C VAL A 190 -1.75 -2.01 -16.46
N LEU A 191 -2.70 -1.96 -17.39
CA LEU A 191 -3.75 -2.98 -17.50
C LEU A 191 -3.16 -4.36 -17.77
N SER A 192 -2.29 -4.49 -18.79
CA SER A 192 -1.67 -5.77 -19.16
C SER A 192 -0.85 -6.34 -18.02
N SER A 193 -0.12 -5.51 -17.27
CA SER A 193 0.61 -5.97 -16.07
C SER A 193 -0.32 -6.59 -15.03
N LEU A 194 -1.48 -5.98 -14.77
CA LEU A 194 -2.45 -6.53 -13.81
C LEU A 194 -3.11 -7.81 -14.36
N VAL A 195 -3.42 -7.87 -15.67
CA VAL A 195 -3.94 -9.09 -16.32
C VAL A 195 -2.96 -10.25 -16.15
N ASP A 196 -1.66 -10.03 -16.38
CA ASP A 196 -0.62 -11.05 -16.20
C ASP A 196 -0.54 -11.54 -14.75
N VAL A 197 -0.71 -10.65 -13.78
CA VAL A 197 -0.71 -11.01 -12.35
C VAL A 197 -1.93 -11.85 -12.01
N VAL A 198 -3.11 -11.45 -12.45
CA VAL A 198 -4.35 -12.22 -12.24
C VAL A 198 -4.26 -13.60 -12.88
N ALA A 199 -3.72 -13.67 -14.11
CA ALA A 199 -3.53 -14.94 -14.82
C ALA A 199 -2.56 -15.89 -14.07
N LYS A 200 -1.50 -15.36 -13.47
CA LYS A 200 -0.53 -16.14 -12.66
C LYS A 200 -1.14 -16.70 -11.38
N VAL A 201 -2.02 -15.93 -10.72
CA VAL A 201 -2.73 -16.40 -9.52
C VAL A 201 -3.77 -17.46 -9.90
N GLY A 202 -4.44 -17.28 -11.03
CA GLY A 202 -5.37 -18.24 -11.59
C GLY A 202 -6.68 -18.38 -10.81
N GLY A 203 -7.42 -19.46 -11.06
CA GLY A 203 -8.70 -19.74 -10.41
C GLY A 203 -9.80 -18.74 -10.80
N LYS A 204 -10.68 -18.42 -9.83
CA LYS A 204 -11.76 -17.42 -10.00
C LYS A 204 -11.30 -15.98 -9.61
N THR A 205 -9.98 -15.73 -9.61
CA THR A 205 -9.43 -14.41 -9.26
C THR A 205 -9.76 -13.38 -10.34
N LYS A 206 -10.14 -12.17 -9.93
CA LYS A 206 -10.36 -11.02 -10.81
C LYS A 206 -9.48 -9.86 -10.41
N GLY A 207 -9.08 -9.06 -11.38
CA GLY A 207 -8.36 -7.80 -11.17
C GLY A 207 -9.31 -6.60 -11.12
N ILE A 208 -8.95 -5.59 -10.35
CA ILE A 208 -9.62 -4.29 -10.33
C ILE A 208 -8.56 -3.20 -10.42
N LEU A 209 -8.60 -2.43 -11.48
CA LEU A 209 -7.75 -1.26 -11.64
C LEU A 209 -8.54 0.00 -11.25
N LEU A 210 -8.24 0.56 -10.08
CA LEU A 210 -8.82 1.81 -9.61
C LEU A 210 -7.95 2.99 -10.03
N SER A 211 -8.54 4.04 -10.59
CA SER A 211 -7.81 5.25 -10.96
C SER A 211 -8.52 6.52 -10.50
N SER A 212 -7.81 7.36 -9.75
CA SER A 212 -8.32 8.68 -9.36
C SER A 212 -8.32 9.70 -10.50
N SER A 213 -7.50 9.48 -11.52
CA SER A 213 -7.31 10.40 -12.68
C SER A 213 -8.03 9.96 -13.95
N GLY A 214 -8.79 8.84 -13.90
CA GLY A 214 -9.39 8.21 -15.07
C GLY A 214 -8.38 7.41 -15.87
N PHE A 215 -8.71 7.09 -17.12
CA PHE A 215 -7.95 6.19 -17.99
C PHE A 215 -7.62 6.84 -19.33
N THR A 216 -6.63 6.32 -20.02
CA THR A 216 -6.34 6.68 -21.41
C THR A 216 -7.38 6.11 -22.36
N ARG A 217 -7.48 6.65 -23.59
CA ARG A 217 -8.50 6.23 -24.56
C ARG A 217 -8.30 4.79 -25.04
N ASP A 218 -7.07 4.32 -25.09
CA ASP A 218 -6.73 2.96 -25.45
C ASP A 218 -7.32 1.92 -24.47
N ILE A 219 -7.30 2.19 -23.17
CA ILE A 219 -7.99 1.34 -22.18
C ILE A 219 -9.51 1.42 -22.33
N LEU A 220 -10.07 2.63 -22.50
CA LEU A 220 -11.53 2.79 -22.53
C LEU A 220 -12.17 2.10 -23.73
N ASN A 221 -11.51 2.11 -24.89
CA ASN A 221 -12.12 1.69 -26.16
C ASN A 221 -11.41 0.47 -26.80
N GLY A 222 -10.24 0.07 -26.34
CA GLY A 222 -9.40 -0.92 -27.02
C GLY A 222 -9.19 -2.23 -26.25
N ARG A 223 -9.87 -2.43 -25.10
CA ARG A 223 -9.73 -3.67 -24.34
C ARG A 223 -10.33 -4.87 -25.07
N THR A 224 -9.59 -5.96 -25.07
CA THR A 224 -10.08 -7.25 -25.53
C THR A 224 -11.14 -7.83 -24.57
N GLU A 225 -11.96 -8.78 -25.03
CA GLU A 225 -12.92 -9.47 -24.17
C GLU A 225 -12.23 -10.17 -22.98
N ILE A 226 -11.06 -10.76 -23.20
CA ILE A 226 -10.27 -11.41 -22.15
C ILE A 226 -9.88 -10.39 -21.07
N GLU A 227 -9.34 -9.24 -21.46
CA GLU A 227 -8.97 -8.17 -20.54
C GLU A 227 -10.18 -7.65 -19.74
N GLN A 228 -11.34 -7.49 -20.39
CA GLN A 228 -12.58 -7.04 -19.75
C GLN A 228 -13.11 -8.08 -18.75
N HIS A 229 -13.00 -9.36 -19.05
CA HIS A 229 -13.40 -10.44 -18.14
C HIS A 229 -12.42 -10.62 -16.96
N THR A 230 -11.14 -10.40 -17.21
CA THR A 230 -10.06 -10.62 -16.23
C THR A 230 -9.90 -9.45 -15.28
N VAL A 231 -9.95 -8.21 -15.80
CA VAL A 231 -9.74 -6.98 -15.03
C VAL A 231 -10.86 -5.98 -15.30
N ARG A 232 -11.50 -5.54 -14.23
CA ARG A 232 -12.43 -4.42 -14.28
C ARG A 232 -11.68 -3.11 -14.02
N ILE A 233 -12.08 -2.05 -14.70
CA ILE A 233 -11.54 -0.71 -14.48
C ILE A 233 -12.60 0.16 -13.79
N ALA A 234 -12.16 0.98 -12.85
CA ALA A 234 -13.07 1.87 -12.15
C ALA A 234 -12.39 3.21 -11.82
N GLY A 235 -13.09 4.27 -12.10
CA GLY A 235 -12.60 5.65 -11.96
C GLY A 235 -12.83 6.23 -10.58
N ARG A 236 -12.60 7.55 -10.48
CA ARG A 236 -12.78 8.33 -9.25
C ARG A 236 -14.15 8.13 -8.61
N ASN A 237 -15.21 8.06 -9.40
CA ASN A 237 -16.57 7.90 -8.87
C ASN A 237 -16.71 6.62 -8.05
N LYS A 238 -16.02 5.54 -8.43
CA LYS A 238 -16.02 4.29 -7.66
C LYS A 238 -15.30 4.45 -6.31
N ILE A 239 -14.16 5.15 -6.28
CA ILE A 239 -13.46 5.46 -5.03
C ILE A 239 -14.39 6.24 -4.09
N VAL A 240 -15.07 7.25 -4.62
CA VAL A 240 -16.02 8.06 -3.84
C VAL A 240 -17.20 7.24 -3.36
N SER A 241 -17.83 6.43 -4.24
CA SER A 241 -18.99 5.61 -3.85
C SER A 241 -18.64 4.57 -2.80
N LEU A 242 -17.44 3.95 -2.87
CA LEU A 242 -16.97 3.03 -1.83
C LEU A 242 -16.80 3.75 -0.48
N CYS A 243 -16.28 4.98 -0.48
CA CYS A 243 -16.18 5.79 0.73
C CYS A 243 -17.56 6.24 1.26
N GLN A 244 -18.54 6.46 0.39
CA GLN A 244 -19.93 6.77 0.77
C GLN A 244 -20.61 5.55 1.43
N ASN A 245 -20.52 4.38 0.79
CA ASN A 245 -21.03 3.13 1.35
C ASN A 245 -20.40 2.83 2.72
N TYR A 246 -19.09 3.13 2.86
CA TYR A 246 -18.38 3.03 4.13
C TYR A 246 -19.02 3.92 5.20
N LEU A 247 -19.31 5.21 4.91
CA LEU A 247 -19.97 6.12 5.86
C LEU A 247 -21.34 5.60 6.27
N GLU A 248 -22.15 5.22 5.32
CA GLU A 248 -23.51 4.72 5.55
C GLU A 248 -23.48 3.42 6.39
N SER A 249 -22.45 2.58 6.18
CA SER A 249 -22.23 1.37 6.99
C SER A 249 -21.85 1.72 8.44
N VAL A 250 -20.99 2.73 8.65
CA VAL A 250 -20.61 3.20 9.98
C VAL A 250 -21.81 3.78 10.74
N GLU A 251 -22.69 4.47 10.03
CA GLU A 251 -23.93 5.06 10.58
C GLU A 251 -25.04 4.01 10.78
N GLY A 252 -24.81 2.76 10.38
CA GLY A 252 -25.79 1.67 10.47
C GLY A 252 -26.93 1.76 9.48
N VAL A 253 -26.83 2.63 8.48
CA VAL A 253 -27.86 2.88 7.47
C VAL A 253 -27.70 1.95 6.28
N TRP A 254 -26.48 1.46 6.04
CA TRP A 254 -26.17 0.65 4.87
C TRP A 254 -25.92 -0.82 5.26
N THR A 255 -26.66 -1.69 4.61
CA THR A 255 -26.35 -3.13 4.49
C THR A 255 -26.28 -3.47 3.02
N PRO A 256 -25.33 -4.31 2.56
CA PRO A 256 -25.29 -4.68 1.15
C PRO A 256 -26.61 -5.34 0.75
N THR A 257 -27.30 -4.72 -0.20
CA THR A 257 -28.51 -5.28 -0.83
C THR A 257 -28.15 -6.33 -1.89
N THR A 258 -26.89 -6.35 -2.30
CA THR A 258 -26.28 -7.24 -3.26
C THR A 258 -25.07 -7.93 -2.63
N SER A 259 -24.52 -8.95 -3.29
CA SER A 259 -23.26 -9.57 -2.83
C SER A 259 -22.11 -8.55 -2.81
N LEU A 260 -21.11 -8.77 -1.93
CA LEU A 260 -19.92 -7.91 -1.88
C LEU A 260 -19.19 -7.87 -3.22
N SER A 261 -19.17 -9.01 -3.93
CA SER A 261 -18.59 -9.14 -5.26
C SER A 261 -19.33 -8.28 -6.29
N GLU A 262 -20.66 -8.29 -6.27
CA GLU A 262 -21.47 -7.46 -7.16
C GLU A 262 -21.29 -5.97 -6.85
N MET A 263 -21.36 -5.59 -5.56
CA MET A 263 -21.12 -4.21 -5.13
C MET A 263 -19.76 -3.69 -5.60
N LEU A 264 -18.71 -4.52 -5.51
CA LEU A 264 -17.36 -4.13 -5.92
C LEU A 264 -17.26 -3.94 -7.45
N LEU A 265 -17.95 -4.78 -8.22
CA LEU A 265 -17.94 -4.75 -9.69
C LEU A 265 -18.96 -3.78 -10.30
N GLU A 266 -19.97 -3.37 -9.55
CA GLU A 266 -20.98 -2.40 -10.00
C GLU A 266 -20.33 -1.06 -10.33
N GLY A 267 -20.69 -0.47 -11.50
CA GLY A 267 -20.11 0.80 -11.97
C GLY A 267 -18.62 0.72 -12.32
N SER A 268 -18.09 -0.49 -12.52
CA SER A 268 -16.79 -0.75 -13.15
C SER A 268 -17.01 -1.34 -14.55
N ASP A 269 -16.23 -0.85 -15.54
CA ASP A 269 -16.27 -1.31 -16.93
C ASP A 269 -15.30 -2.43 -17.22
#